data_86cbd032daa0dff3e77cbb86f75dc18f
#
_entry.id   86cbd032daa0dff3e77cbb86f75dc18f
#
_cell.length_a   1.000
_cell.length_b   1.000
_cell.length_c   1.000
_cell.angle_alpha   90.00
_cell.angle_beta   90.00
_cell.angle_gamma   90.00
#
_symmetry.space_group_name_H-M   'P 1'
#
loop_
_entity.id
_entity.type
_entity.pdbx_description
1 polymer ?
#
loop_
_entity_poly.entity_id
_entity_poly.type
_entity_poly.pdbx_seq_one_letter_code
_entity_poly.pdbx_strand_id
1 'polypeptide(L)'
;MEPATCQKILDLCNRLSHVTYENLTKIIRLESTGSATAARNLDDSDQNDIDTWMGGGTCFSMTWHLYQSLRDMGLNPRLVMGHKRKERNIHCALILPDTGSDFLFDPGYLIFDPLPIPLPKPFGAGEALFPLVPNSVRLVRPDMDSMELWTGGALNGAGKLSSPMKLRFEYPVAGVSVEEFKQHWSESFYREMMTYPVLNRLDRERGVQYYYQKGNLVTRDANGSRMERIAEPERVEKLSEIFRLSPELVSKALGILSK
;
A
#
# COMPACT_ATOMS: atom_id res chain seq x y z
N MET A 1 -2.99 -9.50 22.69
CA MET A 1 -1.95 -8.44 22.66
C MET A 1 -2.18 -7.48 23.84
N GLU A 2 -1.12 -7.01 24.48
CA GLU A 2 -1.21 -6.04 25.58
C GLU A 2 -1.72 -4.67 25.09
N PRO A 3 -2.62 -3.99 25.87
CA PRO A 3 -3.22 -2.72 25.43
C PRO A 3 -2.22 -1.63 25.05
N ALA A 4 -1.10 -1.52 25.78
CA ALA A 4 -0.04 -0.55 25.48
C ALA A 4 0.65 -0.84 24.14
N THR A 5 0.82 -2.10 23.77
CA THR A 5 1.36 -2.52 22.46
C THR A 5 0.37 -2.22 21.35
N CYS A 6 -0.92 -2.49 21.56
CA CYS A 6 -1.97 -2.13 20.60
C CYS A 6 -1.95 -0.63 20.29
N GLN A 7 -1.84 0.22 21.31
CA GLN A 7 -1.81 1.67 21.11
C GLN A 7 -0.58 2.10 20.29
N LYS A 8 0.61 1.56 20.58
CA LYS A 8 1.83 1.85 19.80
C LYS A 8 1.68 1.45 18.33
N ILE A 9 1.04 0.32 18.04
CA ILE A 9 0.75 -0.12 16.67
C ILE A 9 -0.18 0.86 15.98
N LEU A 10 -1.28 1.27 16.63
CA LEU A 10 -2.22 2.23 16.07
C LEU A 10 -1.56 3.59 15.81
N ASP A 11 -0.70 4.07 16.70
CA ASP A 11 0.05 5.31 16.52
C ASP A 11 1.02 5.21 15.33
N LEU A 12 1.71 4.08 15.16
CA LEU A 12 2.57 3.81 14.00
C LEU A 12 1.75 3.80 12.70
N CYS A 13 0.65 3.08 12.66
CA CYS A 13 -0.25 3.02 11.51
C CYS A 13 -0.82 4.39 11.16
N ASN A 14 -1.17 5.17 12.18
CA ASN A 14 -1.63 6.55 11.97
C ASN A 14 -0.54 7.42 11.35
N ARG A 15 0.72 7.36 11.82
CA ARG A 15 1.84 8.10 11.19
C ARG A 15 2.02 7.69 9.73
N LEU A 16 2.04 6.38 9.43
CA LEU A 16 2.16 5.88 8.06
C LEU A 16 1.00 6.32 7.16
N SER A 17 -0.20 6.51 7.70
CA SER A 17 -1.36 6.94 6.91
C SER A 17 -1.23 8.35 6.32
N HIS A 18 -0.31 9.17 6.84
CA HIS A 18 -0.01 10.51 6.31
C HIS A 18 1.05 10.48 5.21
N VAL A 19 1.71 9.35 5.00
CA VAL A 19 2.76 9.17 4.00
C VAL A 19 2.16 8.82 2.64
N THR A 20 2.62 9.50 1.60
CA THR A 20 2.17 9.22 0.23
C THR A 20 2.85 7.98 -0.33
N TYR A 21 2.07 7.02 -0.83
CA TYR A 21 2.59 5.98 -1.71
C TYR A 21 3.05 6.60 -3.03
N GLU A 22 4.30 6.34 -3.44
CA GLU A 22 4.86 6.92 -4.66
C GLU A 22 5.97 6.02 -5.24
N ASN A 23 6.15 6.04 -6.55
CA ASN A 23 7.26 5.38 -7.23
C ASN A 23 8.34 6.36 -7.74
N LEU A 24 8.23 7.64 -7.45
CA LEU A 24 9.12 8.69 -7.96
C LEU A 24 10.54 8.55 -7.41
N THR A 25 10.67 8.33 -6.09
CA THR A 25 11.97 8.08 -5.44
C THR A 25 12.67 6.87 -6.05
N LYS A 26 11.91 5.82 -6.33
CA LYS A 26 12.38 4.60 -6.94
C LYS A 26 12.91 4.82 -8.37
N ILE A 27 12.17 5.59 -9.18
CA ILE A 27 12.55 5.98 -10.55
C ILE A 27 13.85 6.80 -10.54
N ILE A 28 13.93 7.83 -9.67
CA ILE A 28 15.10 8.69 -9.54
C ILE A 28 16.34 7.89 -9.16
N ARG A 29 16.21 6.98 -8.20
CA ARG A 29 17.34 6.16 -7.74
C ARG A 29 17.80 5.18 -8.79
N LEU A 30 16.90 4.53 -9.51
CA LEU A 30 17.25 3.62 -10.60
C LEU A 30 18.03 4.36 -11.71
N GLU A 31 17.55 5.53 -12.12
CA GLU A 31 18.26 6.38 -13.12
C GLU A 31 19.63 6.79 -12.64
N SER A 32 19.76 7.18 -11.37
CA SER A 32 21.03 7.67 -10.82
C SER A 32 22.09 6.58 -10.61
N THR A 33 21.69 5.34 -10.40
CA THR A 33 22.60 4.22 -10.08
C THR A 33 22.76 3.21 -11.21
N GLY A 34 21.81 3.15 -12.13
CA GLY A 34 21.79 2.22 -13.25
C GLY A 34 21.48 0.77 -12.88
N SER A 35 21.24 0.45 -11.61
CA SER A 35 20.89 -0.92 -11.19
C SER A 35 19.94 -0.94 -9.99
N ALA A 36 19.05 -1.93 -9.94
CA ALA A 36 18.11 -2.11 -8.84
C ALA A 36 18.82 -2.34 -7.49
N THR A 37 19.89 -3.12 -7.48
CA THR A 37 20.64 -3.44 -6.26
C THR A 37 21.34 -2.21 -5.67
N ALA A 38 21.85 -1.31 -6.51
CA ALA A 38 22.48 -0.06 -6.07
C ALA A 38 21.45 1.05 -5.82
N ALA A 39 20.27 0.97 -6.44
CA ALA A 39 19.26 2.01 -6.37
C ALA A 39 18.68 2.18 -4.98
N ARG A 40 18.43 1.07 -4.27
CA ARG A 40 17.80 1.14 -2.97
C ARG A 40 18.04 -0.12 -2.15
N ASN A 41 18.63 0.08 -0.97
CA ASN A 41 18.65 -0.90 0.09
C ASN A 41 17.49 -0.60 1.03
N LEU A 42 16.57 -1.55 1.21
CA LEU A 42 15.42 -1.39 2.11
C LEU A 42 15.83 -1.13 3.56
N ASP A 43 16.98 -1.64 3.99
CA ASP A 43 17.45 -1.48 5.37
C ASP A 43 17.94 -0.05 5.69
N ASP A 44 18.50 0.66 4.68
CA ASP A 44 19.24 1.91 4.92
C ASP A 44 18.50 3.17 4.43
N SER A 45 17.55 3.02 3.51
CA SER A 45 17.06 4.16 2.74
C SER A 45 15.60 4.56 2.99
N ASP A 46 14.79 3.70 3.57
CA ASP A 46 13.36 3.97 3.71
C ASP A 46 13.05 5.13 4.62
N GLN A 47 13.64 5.14 5.82
CA GLN A 47 13.42 6.22 6.77
C GLN A 47 13.94 7.55 6.20
N ASN A 48 15.11 7.55 5.57
CA ASN A 48 15.67 8.74 4.97
C ASN A 48 14.81 9.28 3.80
N ASP A 49 14.19 8.41 3.02
CA ASP A 49 13.27 8.83 1.96
C ASP A 49 12.01 9.49 2.54
N ILE A 50 11.40 8.89 3.58
CA ILE A 50 10.23 9.44 4.25
C ILE A 50 10.57 10.82 4.84
N ASP A 51 11.68 10.96 5.53
CA ASP A 51 12.08 12.19 6.20
C ASP A 51 12.49 13.29 5.20
N THR A 52 13.19 12.92 4.12
CA THR A 52 13.73 13.87 3.15
C THR A 52 12.69 14.29 2.10
N TRP A 53 11.86 13.37 1.63
CA TRP A 53 10.98 13.58 0.48
C TRP A 53 9.50 13.57 0.84
N MET A 54 9.15 13.20 2.07
CA MET A 54 7.77 12.97 2.52
C MET A 54 7.01 11.95 1.66
N GLY A 55 7.75 11.09 0.96
CA GLY A 55 7.23 10.00 0.14
C GLY A 55 7.56 8.65 0.77
N GLY A 56 6.59 7.75 0.87
CA GLY A 56 6.75 6.42 1.49
C GLY A 56 7.34 5.37 0.55
N GLY A 57 7.59 5.72 -0.70
CA GLY A 57 7.91 4.73 -1.72
C GLY A 57 6.71 3.84 -2.06
N THR A 58 6.97 2.65 -2.56
CA THR A 58 5.94 1.69 -2.99
C THR A 58 5.48 0.75 -1.87
N CYS A 59 4.61 -0.21 -2.18
CA CYS A 59 4.14 -1.22 -1.23
C CYS A 59 5.29 -1.92 -0.50
N PHE A 60 6.38 -2.23 -1.19
CA PHE A 60 7.55 -2.88 -0.57
C PHE A 60 8.18 -2.02 0.52
N SER A 61 8.46 -0.73 0.25
CA SER A 61 9.08 0.17 1.22
C SER A 61 8.19 0.37 2.44
N MET A 62 6.91 0.67 2.21
CA MET A 62 5.96 0.91 3.29
C MET A 62 5.72 -0.34 4.15
N THR A 63 5.63 -1.51 3.50
CA THR A 63 5.49 -2.79 4.21
C THR A 63 6.77 -3.13 4.99
N TRP A 64 7.95 -2.88 4.41
CA TRP A 64 9.23 -3.12 5.08
C TRP A 64 9.42 -2.24 6.30
N HIS A 65 9.14 -0.94 6.18
CA HIS A 65 9.21 -0.01 7.31
C HIS A 65 8.28 -0.45 8.46
N LEU A 66 7.05 -0.85 8.14
CA LEU A 66 6.12 -1.38 9.14
C LEU A 66 6.61 -2.70 9.75
N TYR A 67 7.18 -3.59 8.92
CA TYR A 67 7.77 -4.85 9.38
C TYR A 67 8.88 -4.61 10.40
N GLN A 68 9.85 -3.76 10.08
CA GLN A 68 10.97 -3.41 10.99
C GLN A 68 10.44 -2.79 12.28
N SER A 69 9.54 -1.82 12.19
CA SER A 69 8.96 -1.15 13.36
C SER A 69 8.23 -2.12 14.29
N LEU A 70 7.50 -3.11 13.75
CA LEU A 70 6.85 -4.14 14.56
C LEU A 70 7.87 -5.10 15.18
N ARG A 71 8.95 -5.44 14.46
CA ARG A 71 10.06 -6.24 14.99
C ARG A 71 10.76 -5.55 16.16
N ASP A 72 11.00 -4.24 16.06
CA ASP A 72 11.59 -3.42 17.11
C ASP A 72 10.70 -3.35 18.36
N MET A 73 9.40 -3.51 18.22
CA MET A 73 8.45 -3.68 19.33
C MET A 73 8.46 -5.10 19.94
N GLY A 74 9.33 -6.00 19.44
CA GLY A 74 9.39 -7.40 19.90
C GLY A 74 8.31 -8.31 19.32
N LEU A 75 7.56 -7.86 18.31
CA LEU A 75 6.52 -8.62 17.63
C LEU A 75 7.11 -9.49 16.50
N ASN A 76 6.33 -10.46 16.02
CA ASN A 76 6.78 -11.38 14.98
C ASN A 76 5.85 -11.36 13.74
N PRO A 77 5.82 -10.25 12.98
CA PRO A 77 5.01 -10.17 11.77
C PRO A 77 5.55 -11.09 10.66
N ARG A 78 4.66 -11.55 9.80
CA ARG A 78 4.99 -12.31 8.58
C ARG A 78 4.83 -11.43 7.36
N LEU A 79 5.82 -11.42 6.48
CA LEU A 79 5.75 -10.80 5.16
C LEU A 79 4.94 -11.71 4.24
N VAL A 80 3.94 -11.18 3.55
CA VAL A 80 3.12 -11.93 2.59
C VAL A 80 3.15 -11.26 1.22
N MET A 81 3.21 -12.07 0.16
CA MET A 81 3.20 -11.59 -1.21
C MET A 81 1.80 -11.69 -1.81
N GLY A 82 1.34 -10.60 -2.42
CA GLY A 82 0.05 -10.51 -3.07
C GLY A 82 0.12 -10.89 -4.56
N HIS A 83 -0.81 -11.76 -4.96
CA HIS A 83 -0.95 -12.24 -6.32
C HIS A 83 -2.20 -11.69 -6.96
N LYS A 84 -2.13 -11.30 -8.23
CA LYS A 84 -3.28 -11.13 -9.12
C LYS A 84 -3.41 -12.35 -10.01
N ARG A 85 -4.58 -12.53 -10.62
CA ARG A 85 -4.91 -13.70 -11.46
C ARG A 85 -3.83 -14.12 -12.47
N LYS A 86 -3.10 -13.16 -13.05
CA LYS A 86 -2.08 -13.40 -14.09
C LYS A 86 -0.67 -12.99 -13.66
N GLU A 87 -0.51 -12.37 -12.51
CA GLU A 87 0.77 -11.81 -12.05
C GLU A 87 0.99 -12.20 -10.60
N ARG A 88 2.10 -12.87 -10.35
CA ARG A 88 2.50 -13.27 -9.00
C ARG A 88 3.46 -12.25 -8.39
N ASN A 89 3.45 -12.15 -7.06
CA ASN A 89 4.39 -11.37 -6.25
C ASN A 89 4.49 -9.88 -6.67
N ILE A 90 3.34 -9.29 -7.06
CA ILE A 90 3.31 -7.90 -7.53
C ILE A 90 2.96 -6.89 -6.44
N HIS A 91 2.55 -7.39 -5.31
CA HIS A 91 2.16 -6.62 -4.13
C HIS A 91 2.64 -7.33 -2.88
N CYS A 92 2.63 -6.63 -1.74
CA CYS A 92 2.99 -7.21 -0.46
C CYS A 92 2.22 -6.56 0.68
N ALA A 93 2.07 -7.31 1.76
CA ALA A 93 1.42 -6.90 2.99
C ALA A 93 2.07 -7.60 4.20
N LEU A 94 1.55 -7.37 5.39
CA LEU A 94 1.96 -8.04 6.63
C LEU A 94 0.79 -8.77 7.27
N ILE A 95 1.08 -9.93 7.84
CA ILE A 95 0.21 -10.60 8.80
C ILE A 95 0.91 -10.59 10.16
N LEU A 96 0.25 -10.01 11.16
CA LEU A 96 0.70 -10.06 12.55
C LEU A 96 -0.11 -11.13 13.29
N PRO A 97 0.52 -12.26 13.66
CA PRO A 97 -0.13 -13.26 14.48
C PRO A 97 -0.42 -12.74 15.90
N ASP A 98 -1.59 -13.07 16.44
CA ASP A 98 -1.94 -12.81 17.84
C ASP A 98 -2.80 -13.96 18.41
N THR A 99 -2.85 -14.05 19.73
CA THR A 99 -3.68 -15.04 20.42
C THR A 99 -5.17 -14.79 20.16
N GLY A 100 -5.73 -15.55 19.25
CA GLY A 100 -7.17 -15.51 18.91
C GLY A 100 -7.52 -14.96 17.54
N SER A 101 -6.70 -14.09 16.94
CA SER A 101 -6.90 -13.63 15.55
C SER A 101 -5.61 -13.07 14.96
N ASP A 102 -5.27 -13.47 13.76
CA ASP A 102 -4.23 -12.80 12.98
C ASP A 102 -4.76 -11.47 12.43
N PHE A 103 -3.88 -10.49 12.25
CA PHE A 103 -4.24 -9.18 11.69
C PHE A 103 -3.49 -8.91 10.38
N LEU A 104 -4.23 -8.44 9.37
CA LEU A 104 -3.65 -7.94 8.12
C LEU A 104 -3.34 -6.45 8.24
N PHE A 105 -2.17 -6.06 7.72
CA PHE A 105 -1.76 -4.68 7.45
C PHE A 105 -1.33 -4.59 5.99
N ASP A 106 -1.90 -3.66 5.25
CA ASP A 106 -1.54 -3.44 3.84
C ASP A 106 -1.36 -1.95 3.55
N PRO A 107 -0.26 -1.33 4.04
CA PRO A 107 0.01 0.09 3.84
C PRO A 107 0.19 0.44 2.36
N GLY A 108 0.67 -0.49 1.54
CA GLY A 108 0.78 -0.32 0.10
C GLY A 108 -0.57 -0.20 -0.62
N TYR A 109 -1.64 -0.71 -0.01
CA TYR A 109 -3.02 -0.55 -0.49
C TYR A 109 -3.81 0.49 0.32
N LEU A 110 -3.12 1.28 1.15
CA LEU A 110 -3.65 2.31 2.05
C LEU A 110 -4.60 1.76 3.12
N ILE A 111 -4.40 0.51 3.53
CA ILE A 111 -5.09 -0.12 4.66
C ILE A 111 -4.14 -0.02 5.85
N PHE A 112 -4.34 1.03 6.65
CA PHE A 112 -3.47 1.33 7.80
C PHE A 112 -4.03 0.78 9.11
N ASP A 113 -5.34 0.58 9.21
CA ASP A 113 -5.93 -0.04 10.39
C ASP A 113 -5.69 -1.56 10.38
N PRO A 114 -5.32 -2.19 11.52
CA PRO A 114 -5.16 -3.63 11.60
C PRO A 114 -6.51 -4.32 11.37
N LEU A 115 -6.62 -5.12 10.32
CA LEU A 115 -7.85 -5.83 9.98
C LEU A 115 -7.78 -7.27 10.52
N PRO A 116 -8.66 -7.68 11.44
CA PRO A 116 -8.72 -9.05 11.89
C PRO A 116 -9.04 -9.99 10.74
N ILE A 117 -8.18 -11.02 10.56
CA ILE A 117 -8.34 -12.00 9.49
C ILE A 117 -9.39 -13.03 9.94
N PRO A 118 -10.46 -13.24 9.15
CA PRO A 118 -11.47 -14.23 9.50
C PRO A 118 -10.87 -15.65 9.52
N LEU A 119 -11.35 -16.50 10.42
CA LEU A 119 -11.02 -17.92 10.40
C LEU A 119 -11.76 -18.62 9.24
N PRO A 120 -11.14 -19.59 8.57
CA PRO A 120 -11.85 -20.41 7.60
C PRO A 120 -12.95 -21.22 8.34
N LYS A 121 -14.07 -21.47 7.67
CA LYS A 121 -15.17 -22.24 8.22
C LYS A 121 -15.01 -23.71 7.84
N PRO A 122 -15.52 -24.65 8.64
CA PRO A 122 -15.55 -26.07 8.29
C PRO A 122 -16.24 -26.37 6.95
N PHE A 123 -17.26 -25.52 6.63
CA PHE A 123 -17.96 -25.56 5.34
C PHE A 123 -18.08 -24.15 4.81
N GLY A 124 -17.35 -23.84 3.71
CA GLY A 124 -17.32 -22.55 3.07
C GLY A 124 -16.23 -21.60 3.60
N ALA A 125 -16.14 -20.42 3.00
CA ALA A 125 -15.15 -19.41 3.36
C ALA A 125 -15.50 -18.65 4.64
N GLY A 126 -14.49 -18.26 5.40
CA GLY A 126 -14.62 -17.21 6.41
C GLY A 126 -14.61 -15.85 5.75
N GLU A 127 -15.47 -14.93 6.15
CA GLU A 127 -15.54 -13.59 5.58
C GLU A 127 -15.68 -12.53 6.67
N ALA A 128 -15.05 -11.38 6.45
CA ALA A 128 -15.21 -10.16 7.24
C ALA A 128 -15.25 -8.93 6.32
N LEU A 129 -16.21 -8.03 6.57
CA LEU A 129 -16.36 -6.77 5.83
C LEU A 129 -16.00 -5.60 6.74
N PHE A 130 -15.14 -4.74 6.27
CA PHE A 130 -14.67 -3.53 6.95
C PHE A 130 -15.11 -2.30 6.15
N PRO A 131 -16.03 -1.49 6.70
CA PRO A 131 -16.54 -0.30 6.03
C PRO A 131 -15.55 0.87 6.13
N LEU A 132 -14.39 0.74 5.55
CA LEU A 132 -13.41 1.81 5.46
C LEU A 132 -13.87 2.87 4.44
N VAL A 133 -13.46 4.12 4.61
CA VAL A 133 -13.76 5.21 3.70
C VAL A 133 -12.44 5.60 2.98
N PRO A 134 -12.47 5.83 1.68
CA PRO A 134 -13.60 5.82 0.73
C PRO A 134 -13.94 4.44 0.14
N ASN A 135 -13.23 3.39 0.53
CA ASN A 135 -13.41 2.05 -0.01
C ASN A 135 -13.68 1.05 1.11
N SER A 136 -14.72 0.23 0.97
CA SER A 136 -14.90 -0.91 1.86
C SER A 136 -13.94 -2.04 1.49
N VAL A 137 -13.45 -2.75 2.49
CA VAL A 137 -12.54 -3.90 2.35
C VAL A 137 -13.26 -5.15 2.82
N ARG A 138 -13.17 -6.23 2.06
CA ARG A 138 -13.61 -7.56 2.48
C ARG A 138 -12.43 -8.51 2.44
N LEU A 139 -12.17 -9.19 3.55
CA LEU A 139 -11.26 -10.31 3.64
C LEU A 139 -12.04 -11.61 3.54
N VAL A 140 -11.55 -12.54 2.74
CA VAL A 140 -12.12 -13.87 2.56
C VAL A 140 -11.03 -14.90 2.83
N ARG A 141 -11.33 -15.90 3.67
CA ARG A 141 -10.47 -17.06 3.95
C ARG A 141 -11.11 -18.29 3.33
N PRO A 142 -10.74 -18.62 2.09
CA PRO A 142 -11.28 -19.82 1.43
C PRO A 142 -10.85 -21.12 2.15
N ASP A 143 -9.60 -21.14 2.64
CA ASP A 143 -8.95 -22.27 3.30
C ASP A 143 -7.93 -21.81 4.36
N MET A 144 -7.11 -22.74 4.87
CA MET A 144 -6.07 -22.45 5.87
C MET A 144 -4.85 -21.75 5.27
N ASP A 145 -4.60 -21.90 3.98
CA ASP A 145 -3.34 -21.52 3.33
C ASP A 145 -3.43 -20.19 2.59
N SER A 146 -4.66 -19.74 2.28
CA SER A 146 -4.88 -18.53 1.45
C SER A 146 -5.85 -17.53 2.08
N MET A 147 -5.69 -16.28 1.68
CA MET A 147 -6.57 -15.18 2.00
C MET A 147 -6.76 -14.30 0.76
N GLU A 148 -7.97 -13.83 0.54
CA GLU A 148 -8.31 -12.89 -0.53
C GLU A 148 -8.65 -11.52 0.03
N LEU A 149 -8.12 -10.49 -0.60
CA LEU A 149 -8.47 -9.09 -0.36
C LEU A 149 -9.37 -8.59 -1.49
N TRP A 150 -10.57 -8.16 -1.12
CA TRP A 150 -11.54 -7.54 -2.02
C TRP A 150 -11.78 -6.10 -1.60
N THR A 151 -11.97 -5.19 -2.57
CA THR A 151 -12.37 -3.82 -2.29
C THR A 151 -13.55 -3.41 -3.15
N GLY A 152 -14.43 -2.61 -2.57
CA GLY A 152 -15.60 -2.00 -3.21
C GLY A 152 -15.75 -0.55 -2.79
N GLY A 153 -16.82 0.09 -3.26
CA GLY A 153 -17.14 1.45 -2.83
C GLY A 153 -17.52 1.53 -1.36
N ALA A 154 -17.67 2.75 -0.85
CA ALA A 154 -18.13 2.98 0.52
C ALA A 154 -19.51 2.34 0.77
N LEU A 155 -19.74 1.88 1.99
CA LEU A 155 -21.05 1.46 2.44
C LEU A 155 -21.91 2.70 2.75
N ASN A 156 -23.11 2.76 2.21
CA ASN A 156 -24.08 3.79 2.56
C ASN A 156 -24.88 3.39 3.82
N GLY A 157 -25.68 4.31 4.34
CA GLY A 157 -26.49 4.09 5.52
C GLY A 157 -27.53 2.95 5.40
N ALA A 158 -27.83 2.47 4.18
CA ALA A 158 -28.68 1.31 3.93
C ALA A 158 -27.88 0.00 3.77
N GLY A 159 -26.58 -0.01 4.07
CA GLY A 159 -25.73 -1.20 3.95
C GLY A 159 -25.37 -1.59 2.50
N LYS A 160 -25.62 -0.71 1.51
CA LYS A 160 -25.30 -0.96 0.10
C LYS A 160 -23.99 -0.30 -0.27
N LEU A 161 -23.15 -1.03 -1.02
CA LEU A 161 -21.90 -0.51 -1.56
C LEU A 161 -22.16 0.44 -2.73
N SER A 162 -21.43 1.56 -2.78
CA SER A 162 -21.47 2.52 -3.91
C SER A 162 -20.87 1.96 -5.19
N SER A 163 -20.03 0.93 -5.11
CA SER A 163 -19.57 0.12 -6.24
C SER A 163 -19.31 -1.33 -5.83
N PRO A 164 -19.40 -2.30 -6.77
CA PRO A 164 -19.26 -3.72 -6.45
C PRO A 164 -17.86 -4.07 -5.93
N MET A 165 -17.77 -5.13 -5.12
CA MET A 165 -16.51 -5.72 -4.67
C MET A 165 -15.73 -6.32 -5.85
N LYS A 166 -14.42 -6.08 -5.86
CA LYS A 166 -13.48 -6.65 -6.84
C LYS A 166 -12.32 -7.29 -6.09
N LEU A 167 -11.96 -8.51 -6.46
CA LEU A 167 -10.75 -9.17 -5.98
C LEU A 167 -9.53 -8.32 -6.37
N ARG A 168 -8.69 -8.03 -5.40
CA ARG A 168 -7.45 -7.28 -5.59
C ARG A 168 -6.24 -8.17 -5.54
N PHE A 169 -6.13 -8.95 -4.49
CA PHE A 169 -4.99 -9.84 -4.26
C PHE A 169 -5.42 -11.12 -3.56
N GLU A 170 -4.68 -12.18 -3.85
CA GLU A 170 -4.64 -13.42 -3.09
C GLU A 170 -3.31 -13.45 -2.36
N TYR A 171 -3.32 -13.80 -1.07
CA TYR A 171 -2.13 -13.90 -0.22
C TYR A 171 -1.99 -15.32 0.32
N PRO A 172 -0.87 -16.02 0.05
CA PRO A 172 -0.47 -17.18 0.83
C PRO A 172 -0.16 -16.73 2.27
N VAL A 173 -0.86 -17.29 3.26
CA VAL A 173 -0.75 -16.82 4.66
C VAL A 173 0.47 -17.35 5.39
N ALA A 174 1.15 -18.38 4.86
CA ALA A 174 2.41 -18.88 5.39
C ALA A 174 3.50 -17.81 5.41
N GLY A 175 3.40 -16.84 4.46
CA GLY A 175 4.39 -15.78 4.31
C GLY A 175 5.60 -16.21 3.49
N VAL A 176 6.56 -15.29 3.38
CA VAL A 176 7.83 -15.47 2.68
C VAL A 176 9.00 -15.09 3.60
N SER A 177 10.20 -15.57 3.28
CA SER A 177 11.41 -15.16 4.00
C SER A 177 11.77 -13.70 3.67
N VAL A 178 12.63 -13.11 4.50
CA VAL A 178 13.16 -11.76 4.25
C VAL A 178 13.94 -11.72 2.93
N GLU A 179 14.71 -12.76 2.65
CA GLU A 179 15.51 -12.88 1.43
C GLU A 179 14.60 -12.94 0.19
N GLU A 180 13.54 -13.73 0.23
CA GLU A 180 12.56 -13.83 -0.85
C GLU A 180 11.81 -12.50 -1.04
N PHE A 181 11.44 -11.82 0.02
CA PHE A 181 10.84 -10.49 -0.04
C PHE A 181 11.77 -9.47 -0.73
N LYS A 182 13.06 -9.44 -0.34
CA LYS A 182 14.07 -8.56 -0.93
C LYS A 182 14.35 -8.90 -2.40
N GLN A 183 14.28 -10.17 -2.78
CA GLN A 183 14.35 -10.57 -4.18
C GLN A 183 13.18 -9.96 -4.99
N HIS A 184 11.94 -10.12 -4.54
CA HIS A 184 10.77 -9.54 -5.21
C HIS A 184 10.79 -8.01 -5.22
N TRP A 185 11.36 -7.40 -4.17
CA TRP A 185 11.65 -5.97 -4.18
C TRP A 185 12.55 -5.59 -5.35
N SER A 186 13.67 -6.27 -5.53
CA SER A 186 14.61 -6.01 -6.64
C SER A 186 13.95 -6.23 -8.01
N GLU A 187 13.18 -7.30 -8.18
CA GLU A 187 12.41 -7.59 -9.40
C GLU A 187 11.40 -6.49 -9.73
N SER A 188 10.86 -5.81 -8.71
CA SER A 188 9.87 -4.75 -8.91
C SER A 188 10.41 -3.49 -9.61
N PHE A 189 11.73 -3.32 -9.70
CA PHE A 189 12.36 -2.23 -10.47
C PHE A 189 12.24 -2.41 -11.99
N TYR A 190 11.95 -3.60 -12.47
CA TYR A 190 11.82 -3.93 -13.89
C TYR A 190 10.36 -4.06 -14.36
N ARG A 191 9.41 -3.67 -13.52
CA ARG A 191 7.99 -3.73 -13.88
C ARG A 191 7.53 -2.47 -14.62
N GLU A 192 6.45 -2.60 -15.40
CA GLU A 192 5.85 -1.52 -16.20
C GLU A 192 5.57 -0.24 -15.36
N MET A 193 5.21 -0.39 -14.10
CA MET A 193 4.97 0.76 -13.22
C MET A 193 6.19 1.69 -13.04
N MET A 194 7.39 1.28 -13.45
CA MET A 194 8.58 2.13 -13.46
C MET A 194 8.63 3.08 -14.66
N THR A 195 7.73 2.95 -15.63
CA THR A 195 7.70 3.77 -16.86
C THR A 195 6.72 4.95 -16.79
N TYR A 196 6.03 5.12 -15.69
CA TYR A 196 5.11 6.25 -15.45
C TYR A 196 4.96 6.53 -13.95
N PRO A 197 4.61 7.78 -13.57
CA PRO A 197 4.39 8.09 -12.16
C PRO A 197 3.10 7.41 -11.63
N VAL A 198 3.22 6.83 -10.43
CA VAL A 198 2.10 6.27 -9.67
C VAL A 198 2.12 6.87 -8.28
N LEU A 199 1.08 7.62 -7.94
CA LEU A 199 0.92 8.27 -6.64
C LEU A 199 -0.42 7.86 -6.03
N ASN A 200 -0.43 7.61 -4.74
CA ASN A 200 -1.65 7.26 -4.02
C ASN A 200 -1.60 7.83 -2.59
N ARG A 201 -2.62 8.57 -2.20
CA ARG A 201 -2.71 9.21 -0.89
C ARG A 201 -4.12 9.12 -0.36
N LEU A 202 -4.24 8.78 0.92
CA LEU A 202 -5.48 8.81 1.67
C LEU A 202 -5.49 10.04 2.61
N ASP A 203 -6.46 10.91 2.45
CA ASP A 203 -6.80 11.94 3.42
C ASP A 203 -7.86 11.37 4.35
N ARG A 204 -7.43 10.85 5.51
CA ARG A 204 -8.32 10.17 6.47
C ARG A 204 -9.33 11.13 7.10
N GLU A 205 -8.94 12.37 7.33
CA GLU A 205 -9.82 13.39 7.95
C GLU A 205 -11.00 13.73 7.04
N ARG A 206 -10.73 13.84 5.73
CA ARG A 206 -11.74 14.12 4.71
C ARG A 206 -12.41 12.87 4.14
N GLY A 207 -11.88 11.67 4.42
CA GLY A 207 -12.34 10.44 3.80
C GLY A 207 -12.14 10.41 2.28
N VAL A 208 -11.06 11.01 1.78
CA VAL A 208 -10.79 11.16 0.34
C VAL A 208 -9.50 10.47 -0.03
N GLN A 209 -9.55 9.65 -1.09
CA GLN A 209 -8.38 9.05 -1.71
C GLN A 209 -8.06 9.75 -3.03
N TYR A 210 -6.80 10.11 -3.21
CA TYR A 210 -6.23 10.62 -4.45
C TYR A 210 -5.34 9.54 -5.06
N TYR A 211 -5.59 9.20 -6.32
CA TYR A 211 -4.80 8.23 -7.08
C TYR A 211 -4.42 8.82 -8.43
N TYR A 212 -3.12 8.89 -8.73
CA TYR A 212 -2.62 9.39 -10.00
C TYR A 212 -1.82 8.33 -10.74
N GLN A 213 -2.14 8.17 -12.02
CA GLN A 213 -1.44 7.26 -12.92
C GLN A 213 -1.63 7.68 -14.37
N LYS A 214 -0.56 7.61 -15.19
CA LYS A 214 -0.60 7.85 -16.65
C LYS A 214 -1.35 9.15 -17.04
N GLY A 215 -1.15 10.22 -16.27
CA GLY A 215 -1.77 11.54 -16.54
C GLY A 215 -3.18 11.73 -15.98
N ASN A 216 -3.79 10.71 -15.39
CA ASN A 216 -5.13 10.77 -14.83
C ASN A 216 -5.09 10.81 -13.31
N LEU A 217 -5.78 11.78 -12.73
CA LEU A 217 -6.06 11.88 -11.30
C LEU A 217 -7.47 11.33 -11.04
N VAL A 218 -7.56 10.35 -10.16
CA VAL A 218 -8.82 9.81 -9.64
C VAL A 218 -8.98 10.25 -8.20
N THR A 219 -10.05 10.98 -7.92
CA THR A 219 -10.47 11.32 -6.57
C THR A 219 -11.64 10.44 -6.17
N ARG A 220 -11.55 9.79 -5.01
CA ARG A 220 -12.62 8.93 -4.46
C ARG A 220 -13.02 9.42 -3.08
N ASP A 221 -14.32 9.46 -2.84
CA ASP A 221 -14.92 9.76 -1.54
C ASP A 221 -16.12 8.84 -1.28
N ALA A 222 -16.88 9.12 -0.21
CA ALA A 222 -18.10 8.36 0.12
C ALA A 222 -19.17 8.39 -0.98
N ASN A 223 -19.18 9.42 -1.83
CA ASN A 223 -20.17 9.62 -2.90
C ASN A 223 -19.77 8.91 -4.20
N GLY A 224 -18.50 8.50 -4.34
CA GLY A 224 -18.03 7.79 -5.52
C GLY A 224 -16.65 8.20 -6.00
N SER A 225 -16.43 8.10 -7.31
CA SER A 225 -15.14 8.40 -7.93
C SER A 225 -15.32 9.36 -9.11
N ARG A 226 -14.45 10.35 -9.19
CA ARG A 226 -14.30 11.22 -10.37
C ARG A 226 -12.88 11.09 -10.91
N MET A 227 -12.74 11.23 -12.21
CA MET A 227 -11.45 11.20 -12.90
C MET A 227 -11.27 12.47 -13.72
N GLU A 228 -10.10 13.07 -13.60
CA GLU A 228 -9.69 14.22 -14.43
C GLU A 228 -8.29 13.96 -14.99
N ARG A 229 -8.01 14.54 -16.16
CA ARG A 229 -6.67 14.51 -16.75
C ARG A 229 -5.92 15.78 -16.35
N ILE A 230 -4.74 15.61 -15.76
CA ILE A 230 -3.88 16.75 -15.44
C ILE A 230 -3.04 17.10 -16.68
N ALA A 231 -3.14 18.34 -17.14
CA ALA A 231 -2.35 18.86 -18.24
C ALA A 231 -0.84 18.85 -17.88
N GLU A 232 0.00 18.61 -18.87
CA GLU A 232 1.44 18.42 -18.64
C GLU A 232 2.11 19.63 -17.95
N PRO A 233 1.83 20.89 -18.31
CA PRO A 233 2.41 22.04 -17.63
C PRO A 233 2.02 22.20 -16.16
N GLU A 234 0.86 21.66 -15.77
CA GLU A 234 0.33 21.78 -14.40
C GLU A 234 0.74 20.61 -13.49
N ARG A 235 1.39 19.57 -14.04
CA ARG A 235 1.64 18.31 -13.31
C ARG A 235 2.50 18.51 -12.07
N VAL A 236 3.58 19.27 -12.17
CA VAL A 236 4.49 19.45 -11.03
C VAL A 236 3.75 20.12 -9.87
N GLU A 237 3.09 21.23 -10.12
CA GLU A 237 2.37 21.97 -9.09
C GLU A 237 1.24 21.15 -8.47
N LYS A 238 0.31 20.65 -9.30
CA LYS A 238 -0.86 19.88 -8.81
C LYS A 238 -0.47 18.59 -8.08
N LEU A 239 0.53 17.85 -8.59
CA LEU A 239 0.95 16.61 -7.93
C LEU A 239 1.67 16.90 -6.62
N SER A 240 2.48 17.95 -6.55
CA SER A 240 3.15 18.35 -5.31
C SER A 240 2.13 18.75 -4.23
N GLU A 241 1.15 19.56 -4.57
CA GLU A 241 0.10 19.98 -3.65
C GLU A 241 -0.77 18.82 -3.17
N ILE A 242 -1.36 18.04 -4.10
CA ILE A 242 -2.32 16.98 -3.78
C ILE A 242 -1.65 15.86 -2.98
N PHE A 243 -0.44 15.47 -3.39
CA PHE A 243 0.27 14.34 -2.81
C PHE A 243 1.26 14.73 -1.71
N ARG A 244 1.40 16.03 -1.40
CA ARG A 244 2.32 16.57 -0.38
C ARG A 244 3.77 16.13 -0.61
N LEU A 245 4.20 16.22 -1.86
CA LEU A 245 5.56 15.89 -2.29
C LEU A 245 6.31 17.15 -2.66
N SER A 246 7.65 17.17 -2.53
CA SER A 246 8.40 18.33 -2.96
C SER A 246 8.33 18.53 -4.48
N PRO A 247 8.20 19.78 -4.96
CA PRO A 247 8.20 20.07 -6.40
C PRO A 247 9.46 19.56 -7.11
N GLU A 248 10.60 19.57 -6.43
CA GLU A 248 11.88 19.08 -6.95
C GLU A 248 11.83 17.58 -7.22
N LEU A 249 11.28 16.80 -6.27
CA LEU A 249 11.09 15.34 -6.43
C LEU A 249 10.21 15.04 -7.66
N VAL A 250 9.05 15.70 -7.72
CA VAL A 250 8.08 15.50 -8.80
C VAL A 250 8.70 15.90 -10.15
N SER A 251 9.30 17.09 -10.24
CA SER A 251 9.94 17.59 -11.46
C SER A 251 11.06 16.66 -11.94
N LYS A 252 11.95 16.23 -11.03
CA LYS A 252 13.06 15.33 -11.35
C LYS A 252 12.57 14.00 -11.93
N ALA A 253 11.58 13.38 -11.28
CA ALA A 253 11.03 12.11 -11.74
C ALA A 253 10.32 12.23 -13.10
N LEU A 254 9.52 13.28 -13.30
CA LEU A 254 8.85 13.53 -14.57
C LEU A 254 9.86 13.80 -15.70
N GLY A 255 10.96 14.53 -15.41
CA GLY A 255 12.05 14.77 -16.37
C GLY A 255 12.77 13.48 -16.80
N ILE A 256 12.91 12.50 -15.90
CA ILE A 256 13.46 11.17 -16.24
C ILE A 256 12.50 10.41 -17.16
N LEU A 257 11.21 10.44 -16.86
CA LEU A 257 10.18 9.70 -17.60
C LEU A 257 9.84 10.30 -18.99
N SER A 258 10.30 11.51 -19.29
CA SER A 258 10.08 12.18 -20.58
C SER A 258 11.20 11.95 -21.60
N LYS A 259 12.28 11.26 -21.20
CA LYS A 259 13.39 10.85 -22.09
C LYS A 259 13.01 9.60 -22.88
#